data_c95681ca8a16fa1f2a5dd4b6c1a2d037
#
_entry.id   c95681ca8a16fa1f2a5dd4b6c1a2d037
#
_cell.length_a   1.000
_cell.length_b   1.000
_cell.length_c   1.000
_cell.angle_alpha   90.00
_cell.angle_beta   90.00
_cell.angle_gamma   90.00
#
_symmetry.space_group_name_H-M   'P 1'
#
loop_
_entity.id
_entity.type
_entity.pdbx_description
1 polymer ?
#
loop_
_entity_poly.entity_id
_entity_poly.type
_entity_poly.pdbx_seq_one_letter_code
_entity_poly.pdbx_strand_id
1 'polypeptide(L)'
;LLRVLQSGEFIRVGSSKVLKTDVRVVAATNVNLIHAVSKGKFREDLFYRLNAVTIMMPSLRERPGDIHLLFRKFATDFADKYGVARVVLTEDAVIALKKYRWPGNIRQLKNVAETVSAIESAKCPSRADKCEVNVETLRQYLPNQDENLLPATVEKGQDTFRNPEEREAIIRAIYQLRQDVDYLKGVI
;
A
#
# COMPACT_ATOMS: atom_id res chain seq x y z
N LEU A 1 3.45 26.84 10.85
CA LEU A 1 4.47 25.94 10.29
C LEU A 1 5.75 26.71 9.87
N LEU A 2 5.62 27.81 9.11
CA LEU A 2 6.79 28.57 8.62
C LEU A 2 7.72 28.99 9.75
N ARG A 3 7.18 29.52 10.86
CA ARG A 3 7.96 29.93 12.05
C ARG A 3 8.75 28.74 12.65
N VAL A 4 8.16 27.56 12.71
CA VAL A 4 8.87 26.35 13.17
C VAL A 4 10.04 26.01 12.25
N LEU A 5 9.82 26.10 10.93
CA LEU A 5 10.86 25.81 9.93
C LEU A 5 11.99 26.86 9.93
N GLN A 6 11.71 28.11 10.32
CA GLN A 6 12.70 29.20 10.32
C GLN A 6 13.49 29.29 11.61
N SER A 7 12.80 29.30 12.76
CA SER A 7 13.41 29.59 14.08
C SER A 7 13.30 28.43 15.07
N GLY A 8 12.63 27.34 14.72
CA GLY A 8 12.33 26.25 15.67
C GLY A 8 11.32 26.64 16.74
N GLU A 9 10.59 27.76 16.56
CA GLU A 9 9.69 28.28 17.57
C GLU A 9 8.23 28.07 17.21
N PHE A 10 7.41 27.76 18.22
CA PHE A 10 5.96 27.68 18.06
C PHE A 10 5.24 28.13 19.34
N ILE A 11 3.97 28.44 19.18
CA ILE A 11 3.07 28.80 20.27
C ILE A 11 1.91 27.80 20.24
N ARG A 12 1.59 27.21 21.40
CA ARG A 12 0.40 26.33 21.52
C ARG A 12 -0.86 27.15 21.37
N VAL A 13 -1.89 26.55 20.80
CA VAL A 13 -3.22 27.16 20.73
C VAL A 13 -3.73 27.43 22.15
N GLY A 14 -4.19 28.65 22.41
CA GLY A 14 -4.65 29.09 23.75
C GLY A 14 -3.55 29.50 24.72
N SER A 15 -2.28 29.62 24.28
CA SER A 15 -1.15 30.08 25.09
C SER A 15 -0.42 31.21 24.41
N SER A 16 0.20 32.09 25.19
CA SER A 16 1.13 33.14 24.70
C SER A 16 2.61 32.74 24.83
N LYS A 17 2.90 31.60 25.47
CA LYS A 17 4.26 31.15 25.73
C LYS A 17 4.92 30.60 24.47
N VAL A 18 6.07 31.17 24.07
CA VAL A 18 6.90 30.66 22.98
C VAL A 18 7.67 29.42 23.46
N LEU A 19 7.58 28.35 22.69
CA LEU A 19 8.32 27.10 22.90
C LEU A 19 9.30 26.90 21.76
N LYS A 20 10.48 26.37 22.07
CA LYS A 20 11.50 25.97 21.09
C LYS A 20 11.44 24.46 20.88
N THR A 21 11.70 24.05 19.64
CA THR A 21 11.81 22.65 19.24
C THR A 21 12.95 22.46 18.26
N ASP A 22 13.64 21.34 18.37
CA ASP A 22 14.62 20.86 17.39
C ASP A 22 14.01 19.62 16.71
N VAL A 23 13.54 19.80 15.46
CA VAL A 23 12.86 18.76 14.71
C VAL A 23 13.38 18.73 13.28
N ARG A 24 13.53 17.51 12.75
CA ARG A 24 13.72 17.28 11.32
C ARG A 24 12.36 17.16 10.65
N VAL A 25 12.09 18.05 9.70
CA VAL A 25 10.84 18.02 8.92
C VAL A 25 11.07 17.28 7.61
N VAL A 26 10.24 16.26 7.36
CA VAL A 26 10.17 15.55 6.08
C VAL A 26 8.76 15.75 5.54
N ALA A 27 8.66 16.39 4.37
CA ALA A 27 7.40 16.64 3.69
C ALA A 27 7.26 15.71 2.48
N ALA A 28 6.05 15.23 2.20
CA ALA A 28 5.74 14.45 1.03
C ALA A 28 4.49 15.00 0.33
N THR A 29 4.52 15.05 -0.99
CA THR A 29 3.39 15.51 -1.80
C THR A 29 3.37 14.79 -3.14
N ASN A 30 2.19 14.60 -3.70
CA ASN A 30 1.96 14.18 -5.08
C ASN A 30 1.54 15.34 -6.00
N VAL A 31 1.48 16.56 -5.47
CA VAL A 31 1.07 17.76 -6.20
C VAL A 31 2.30 18.53 -6.69
N ASN A 32 2.23 19.05 -7.90
CA ASN A 32 3.24 20.00 -8.38
C ASN A 32 3.12 21.32 -7.60
N LEU A 33 4.03 21.51 -6.65
CA LEU A 33 4.00 22.66 -5.75
C LEU A 33 4.25 23.98 -6.50
N ILE A 34 5.08 24.01 -7.55
CA ILE A 34 5.32 25.21 -8.37
C ILE A 34 4.01 25.69 -8.98
N HIS A 35 3.22 24.76 -9.52
CA HIS A 35 1.91 25.06 -10.08
C HIS A 35 0.89 25.46 -9.00
N ALA A 36 1.00 24.90 -7.79
CA ALA A 36 0.16 25.31 -6.68
C ALA A 36 0.48 26.73 -6.18
N VAL A 37 1.75 27.11 -6.18
CA VAL A 37 2.22 28.48 -5.88
C VAL A 37 1.69 29.46 -6.93
N SER A 38 1.85 29.16 -8.23
CA SER A 38 1.37 30.05 -9.32
C SER A 38 -0.15 30.26 -9.29
N LYS A 39 -0.91 29.31 -8.74
CA LYS A 39 -2.38 29.42 -8.56
C LYS A 39 -2.76 30.04 -7.19
N GLY A 40 -1.82 30.49 -6.39
CA GLY A 40 -2.08 31.03 -5.05
C GLY A 40 -2.59 30.01 -4.01
N LYS A 41 -2.55 28.69 -4.35
CA LYS A 41 -2.98 27.60 -3.46
C LYS A 41 -1.93 27.16 -2.46
N PHE A 42 -0.68 27.60 -2.64
CA PHE A 42 0.44 27.30 -1.76
C PHE A 42 1.32 28.53 -1.62
N ARG A 43 1.80 28.82 -0.42
CA ARG A 43 2.63 30.00 -0.16
C ARG A 43 4.04 29.77 -0.71
N GLU A 44 4.55 30.78 -1.38
CA GLU A 44 5.89 30.74 -2.00
C GLU A 44 7.01 30.65 -0.95
N ASP A 45 6.89 31.39 0.16
CA ASP A 45 7.87 31.39 1.26
C ASP A 45 7.99 29.99 1.91
N LEU A 46 6.86 29.32 2.08
CA LEU A 46 6.81 27.95 2.60
C LEU A 46 7.40 26.95 1.59
N PHE A 47 7.15 27.13 0.30
CA PHE A 47 7.71 26.29 -0.75
C PHE A 47 9.24 26.32 -0.70
N TYR A 48 9.86 27.50 -0.72
CA TYR A 48 11.33 27.60 -0.67
C TYR A 48 11.92 27.02 0.61
N ARG A 49 11.22 27.12 1.73
CA ARG A 49 11.74 26.58 2.99
C ARG A 49 11.65 25.05 3.06
N LEU A 50 10.63 24.44 2.45
CA LEU A 50 10.49 22.98 2.37
C LEU A 50 11.34 22.35 1.26
N ASN A 51 11.59 23.08 0.19
CA ASN A 51 12.27 22.58 -1.01
C ASN A 51 13.81 22.65 -0.92
N ALA A 52 14.37 22.62 0.28
CA ALA A 52 15.83 22.67 0.47
C ALA A 52 16.54 21.42 -0.12
N VAL A 53 15.94 20.25 0.06
CA VAL A 53 16.42 18.99 -0.54
C VAL A 53 15.22 18.25 -1.11
N THR A 54 15.21 18.08 -2.43
CA THR A 54 14.13 17.36 -3.13
C THR A 54 14.58 15.97 -3.50
N ILE A 55 13.79 14.97 -3.07
CA ILE A 55 13.99 13.58 -3.45
C ILE A 55 12.81 13.15 -4.32
N MET A 56 13.10 12.86 -5.59
CA MET A 56 12.10 12.34 -6.52
C MET A 56 11.95 10.84 -6.32
N MET A 57 10.76 10.41 -5.91
CA MET A 57 10.44 8.98 -5.74
C MET A 57 9.90 8.43 -7.07
N PRO A 58 10.65 7.52 -7.75
CA PRO A 58 10.20 6.95 -9.01
C PRO A 58 8.97 6.08 -8.81
N SER A 59 8.09 6.07 -9.79
CA SER A 59 6.93 5.20 -9.82
C SER A 59 7.36 3.73 -9.97
N LEU A 60 6.47 2.81 -9.59
CA LEU A 60 6.78 1.37 -9.64
C LEU A 60 7.07 0.88 -11.07
N ARG A 61 6.41 1.46 -12.07
CA ARG A 61 6.63 1.17 -13.50
C ARG A 61 8.03 1.55 -14.00
N GLU A 62 8.71 2.49 -13.34
CA GLU A 62 10.07 2.94 -13.68
C GLU A 62 11.13 2.04 -13.04
N ARG A 63 10.73 1.15 -12.15
CA ARG A 63 11.60 0.19 -11.46
C ARG A 63 11.03 -1.23 -11.47
N PRO A 64 10.89 -1.85 -12.65
CA PRO A 64 10.25 -3.16 -12.79
C PRO A 64 10.99 -4.29 -12.04
N GLY A 65 12.29 -4.13 -11.80
CA GLY A 65 13.08 -5.06 -10.98
C GLY A 65 12.59 -5.19 -9.54
N ASP A 66 12.08 -4.09 -8.97
CA ASP A 66 11.64 -4.05 -7.58
C ASP A 66 10.24 -4.68 -7.38
N ILE A 67 9.42 -4.77 -8.44
CA ILE A 67 8.03 -5.23 -8.35
C ILE A 67 7.97 -6.63 -7.71
N HIS A 68 8.74 -7.57 -8.22
CA HIS A 68 8.76 -8.94 -7.68
C HIS A 68 9.33 -8.99 -6.26
N LEU A 69 10.37 -8.20 -5.97
CA LEU A 69 10.98 -8.15 -4.63
C LEU A 69 10.00 -7.62 -3.59
N LEU A 70 9.26 -6.56 -3.94
CA LEU A 70 8.22 -5.98 -3.07
C LEU A 70 7.05 -6.94 -2.89
N PHE A 71 6.58 -7.61 -3.97
CA PHE A 71 5.53 -8.62 -3.85
C PHE A 71 5.94 -9.73 -2.87
N ARG A 72 7.14 -10.29 -3.06
CA ARG A 72 7.69 -11.32 -2.17
C ARG A 72 7.79 -10.85 -0.72
N LYS A 73 8.22 -9.60 -0.50
CA LYS A 73 8.28 -9.00 0.84
C LYS A 73 6.89 -8.92 1.47
N PHE A 74 5.90 -8.41 0.75
CA PHE A 74 4.53 -8.29 1.27
C PHE A 74 3.89 -9.65 1.53
N ALA A 75 4.10 -10.63 0.64
CA ALA A 75 3.61 -12.00 0.85
C ALA A 75 4.27 -12.66 2.06
N THR A 76 5.57 -12.42 2.29
CA THR A 76 6.27 -12.92 3.47
C THR A 76 5.75 -12.27 4.75
N ASP A 77 5.65 -10.94 4.78
CA ASP A 77 5.14 -10.19 5.94
C ASP A 77 3.71 -10.62 6.30
N PHE A 78 2.89 -10.90 5.28
CA PHE A 78 1.55 -11.43 5.47
C PHE A 78 1.58 -12.84 6.08
N ALA A 79 2.39 -13.74 5.53
CA ALA A 79 2.53 -15.11 6.05
C ALA A 79 3.00 -15.14 7.51
N ASP A 80 3.98 -14.28 7.84
CA ASP A 80 4.52 -14.16 9.20
C ASP A 80 3.48 -13.57 10.18
N LYS A 81 2.74 -12.54 9.74
CA LYS A 81 1.70 -11.88 10.56
C LYS A 81 0.53 -12.81 10.89
N TYR A 82 0.08 -13.60 9.93
CA TYR A 82 -1.12 -14.43 10.07
C TYR A 82 -0.83 -15.92 10.28
N GLY A 83 0.43 -16.31 10.25
CA GLY A 83 0.82 -17.68 10.51
C GLY A 83 0.40 -18.67 9.43
N VAL A 84 0.39 -18.26 8.17
CA VAL A 84 -0.07 -19.06 7.01
C VAL A 84 1.08 -19.46 6.11
N ALA A 85 0.80 -20.34 5.12
CA ALA A 85 1.75 -20.73 4.09
C ALA A 85 2.21 -19.51 3.27
N ARG A 86 3.51 -19.49 2.93
CA ARG A 86 4.08 -18.41 2.11
C ARG A 86 3.74 -18.62 0.65
N VAL A 87 3.17 -17.60 0.03
CA VAL A 87 2.91 -17.58 -1.42
C VAL A 87 4.19 -17.27 -2.18
N VAL A 88 4.46 -18.05 -3.23
CA VAL A 88 5.57 -17.89 -4.17
C VAL A 88 5.01 -17.88 -5.59
N LEU A 89 5.46 -16.94 -6.41
CA LEU A 89 5.05 -16.85 -7.81
C LEU A 89 5.93 -17.73 -8.69
N THR A 90 5.34 -18.39 -9.70
CA THR A 90 6.08 -19.02 -10.79
C THR A 90 6.78 -17.97 -11.65
N GLU A 91 7.77 -18.38 -12.44
CA GLU A 91 8.52 -17.44 -13.31
C GLU A 91 7.60 -16.70 -14.30
N ASP A 92 6.64 -17.38 -14.90
CA ASP A 92 5.64 -16.78 -15.79
C ASP A 92 4.76 -15.76 -15.06
N ALA A 93 4.37 -16.04 -13.82
CA ALA A 93 3.61 -15.11 -12.99
C ALA A 93 4.45 -13.87 -12.64
N VAL A 94 5.75 -14.03 -12.38
CA VAL A 94 6.66 -12.89 -12.15
C VAL A 94 6.79 -12.03 -13.41
N ILE A 95 6.86 -12.63 -14.59
CA ILE A 95 6.90 -11.87 -15.86
C ILE A 95 5.59 -11.07 -16.04
N ALA A 96 4.44 -11.69 -15.80
CA ALA A 96 3.14 -11.03 -15.88
C ALA A 96 3.02 -9.89 -14.87
N LEU A 97 3.47 -10.11 -13.62
CA LEU A 97 3.50 -9.11 -12.56
C LEU A 97 4.32 -7.86 -12.95
N LYS A 98 5.48 -8.07 -13.56
CA LYS A 98 6.37 -6.98 -14.02
C LYS A 98 5.81 -6.20 -15.21
N LYS A 99 5.03 -6.86 -16.08
CA LYS A 99 4.39 -6.22 -17.25
C LYS A 99 3.18 -5.36 -16.88
N TYR A 100 2.58 -5.57 -15.72
CA TYR A 100 1.42 -4.80 -15.29
C TYR A 100 1.81 -3.35 -14.96
N ARG A 101 0.97 -2.37 -15.32
CA ARG A 101 1.29 -0.92 -15.25
C ARG A 101 1.29 -0.32 -13.84
N TRP A 102 0.65 -0.97 -12.89
CA TRP A 102 0.54 -0.54 -11.49
C TRP A 102 0.09 0.92 -11.29
N PRO A 103 -1.09 1.33 -11.78
CA PRO A 103 -1.56 2.72 -11.66
C PRO A 103 -1.66 3.17 -10.18
N GLY A 104 -2.01 2.28 -9.26
CA GLY A 104 -2.02 2.53 -7.82
C GLY A 104 -0.67 2.35 -7.13
N ASN A 105 0.42 2.19 -7.93
CA ASN A 105 1.80 2.10 -7.46
C ASN A 105 1.98 1.01 -6.39
N ILE A 106 2.83 1.22 -5.40
CA ILE A 106 3.16 0.27 -4.33
C ILE A 106 1.92 -0.12 -3.50
N ARG A 107 0.98 0.82 -3.29
CA ARG A 107 -0.25 0.54 -2.52
C ARG A 107 -1.10 -0.53 -3.21
N GLN A 108 -1.25 -0.46 -4.52
CA GLN A 108 -1.97 -1.47 -5.30
C GLN A 108 -1.23 -2.81 -5.28
N LEU A 109 0.09 -2.81 -5.48
CA LEU A 109 0.91 -4.02 -5.41
C LEU A 109 0.78 -4.72 -4.05
N LYS A 110 0.84 -3.95 -2.96
CA LYS A 110 0.65 -4.47 -1.60
C LYS A 110 -0.73 -5.10 -1.43
N ASN A 111 -1.78 -4.42 -1.87
CA ASN A 111 -3.15 -4.94 -1.80
C ASN A 111 -3.30 -6.27 -2.56
N VAL A 112 -2.76 -6.34 -3.78
CA VAL A 112 -2.78 -7.59 -4.57
C VAL A 112 -2.00 -8.69 -3.87
N ALA A 113 -0.80 -8.41 -3.37
CA ALA A 113 0.03 -9.39 -2.67
C ALA A 113 -0.67 -9.95 -1.42
N GLU A 114 -1.30 -9.09 -0.62
CA GLU A 114 -2.05 -9.50 0.58
C GLU A 114 -3.29 -10.31 0.21
N THR A 115 -4.04 -9.92 -0.84
CA THR A 115 -5.22 -10.65 -1.31
C THR A 115 -4.86 -12.05 -1.83
N VAL A 116 -3.83 -12.12 -2.68
CA VAL A 116 -3.31 -13.40 -3.19
C VAL A 116 -2.84 -14.28 -2.03
N SER A 117 -2.11 -13.71 -1.07
CA SER A 117 -1.64 -14.45 0.09
C SER A 117 -2.78 -14.96 0.97
N ALA A 118 -3.83 -14.14 1.18
CA ALA A 118 -4.99 -14.54 1.97
C ALA A 118 -5.75 -15.72 1.37
N ILE A 119 -6.00 -15.68 0.06
CA ILE A 119 -6.86 -16.66 -0.61
C ILE A 119 -6.05 -17.92 -0.96
N GLU A 120 -4.85 -17.77 -1.54
CA GLU A 120 -4.09 -18.93 -2.02
C GLU A 120 -3.43 -19.70 -0.87
N SER A 121 -2.99 -19.04 0.20
CA SER A 121 -2.47 -19.76 1.37
C SER A 121 -3.53 -20.64 2.03
N ALA A 122 -4.81 -20.27 1.92
CA ALA A 122 -5.91 -21.06 2.45
C ALA A 122 -6.10 -22.40 1.72
N LYS A 123 -5.62 -22.51 0.49
CA LYS A 123 -5.68 -23.74 -0.31
C LYS A 123 -4.51 -24.69 -0.03
N CYS A 124 -3.48 -24.24 0.67
CA CYS A 124 -2.31 -25.05 0.97
C CYS A 124 -2.49 -25.87 2.24
N PRO A 125 -2.14 -27.16 2.22
CA PRO A 125 -2.44 -28.09 3.32
C PRO A 125 -1.60 -27.83 4.58
N SER A 126 -0.42 -27.24 4.46
CA SER A 126 0.47 -27.01 5.59
C SER A 126 1.09 -25.62 5.58
N ARG A 127 1.27 -25.06 6.76
CA ARG A 127 1.98 -23.77 6.96
C ARG A 127 3.45 -23.83 6.52
N ALA A 128 4.05 -25.01 6.57
CA ALA A 128 5.46 -25.22 6.17
C ALA A 128 5.65 -25.25 4.65
N ASP A 129 4.57 -25.44 3.88
CA ASP A 129 4.62 -25.56 2.44
C ASP A 129 4.65 -24.17 1.79
N LYS A 130 5.34 -24.12 0.63
CA LYS A 130 5.27 -22.96 -0.26
C LYS A 130 4.05 -23.12 -1.15
N CYS A 131 3.22 -22.09 -1.19
CA CYS A 131 2.04 -22.04 -2.03
C CYS A 131 2.42 -21.42 -3.37
N GLU A 132 2.56 -22.23 -4.42
CA GLU A 132 2.90 -21.73 -5.75
C GLU A 132 1.67 -21.16 -6.46
N VAL A 133 1.83 -19.94 -6.99
CA VAL A 133 0.79 -19.22 -7.74
C VAL A 133 1.25 -19.02 -9.17
N ASN A 134 0.51 -19.59 -10.11
CA ASN A 134 0.76 -19.47 -11.53
C ASN A 134 0.18 -18.18 -12.14
N VAL A 135 0.47 -17.94 -13.42
CA VAL A 135 0.05 -16.72 -14.12
C VAL A 135 -1.47 -16.61 -14.25
N GLU A 136 -2.20 -17.72 -14.42
CA GLU A 136 -3.64 -17.73 -14.59
C GLU A 136 -4.33 -17.33 -13.28
N THR A 137 -3.91 -17.91 -12.18
CA THR A 137 -4.38 -17.54 -10.84
C THR A 137 -4.06 -16.08 -10.51
N LEU A 138 -2.82 -15.64 -10.79
CA LEU A 138 -2.43 -14.25 -10.52
C LEU A 138 -3.29 -13.25 -11.30
N ARG A 139 -3.63 -13.55 -12.57
CA ARG A 139 -4.47 -12.67 -13.41
C ARG A 139 -5.86 -12.44 -12.83
N GLN A 140 -6.43 -13.38 -12.09
CA GLN A 140 -7.74 -13.22 -11.44
C GLN A 140 -7.73 -12.14 -10.35
N TYR A 141 -6.55 -11.83 -9.79
CA TYR A 141 -6.37 -10.82 -8.74
C TYR A 141 -5.85 -9.48 -9.26
N LEU A 142 -5.41 -9.44 -10.53
CA LEU A 142 -4.98 -8.18 -11.14
C LEU A 142 -6.23 -7.42 -11.62
N PRO A 143 -6.42 -6.16 -11.18
CA PRO A 143 -7.52 -5.32 -11.67
C PRO A 143 -7.45 -5.15 -13.19
N ASN A 144 -8.61 -5.13 -13.84
CA ASN A 144 -8.68 -4.88 -15.29
C ASN A 144 -8.03 -3.54 -15.64
N GLN A 145 -7.16 -3.52 -16.64
CA GLN A 145 -6.43 -2.31 -17.03
C GLN A 145 -7.34 -1.21 -17.59
N ASP A 146 -8.48 -1.60 -18.16
CA ASP A 146 -9.41 -0.68 -18.83
C ASP A 146 -10.31 0.09 -17.84
N GLU A 147 -10.57 -0.46 -16.65
CA GLU A 147 -11.38 0.18 -15.62
C GLU A 147 -10.66 1.32 -14.86
N ASN A 148 -9.33 1.39 -14.95
CA ASN A 148 -8.52 2.39 -14.26
C ASN A 148 -8.20 3.65 -15.09
N LEU A 149 -8.75 3.80 -16.28
CA LEU A 149 -8.53 4.98 -17.15
C LEU A 149 -9.55 6.11 -16.91
N LEU A 150 -10.54 5.91 -16.07
CA LEU A 150 -11.49 6.97 -15.73
C LEU A 150 -10.96 7.80 -14.55
N PRO A 151 -10.91 9.14 -14.68
CA PRO A 151 -10.77 9.99 -13.52
C PRO A 151 -11.95 9.69 -12.57
N ALA A 152 -11.66 9.50 -11.29
CA ALA A 152 -12.65 9.17 -10.29
C ALA A 152 -13.72 10.28 -10.17
N THR A 153 -14.69 10.26 -11.07
CA THR A 153 -16.01 10.81 -10.82
C THR A 153 -16.74 9.78 -9.97
N VAL A 154 -17.05 10.21 -8.77
CA VAL A 154 -17.76 9.46 -7.75
C VAL A 154 -19.12 9.02 -8.31
N GLU A 155 -19.22 7.78 -8.79
CA GLU A 155 -20.48 7.07 -8.81
C GLU A 155 -20.42 5.94 -7.77
N LYS A 156 -21.35 6.05 -6.83
CA LYS A 156 -21.60 5.07 -5.78
C LYS A 156 -21.97 3.73 -6.41
N GLY A 157 -21.03 2.79 -6.46
CA GLY A 157 -21.25 1.41 -6.90
C GLY A 157 -20.14 0.52 -6.35
N GLN A 158 -20.41 -0.10 -5.21
CA GLN A 158 -19.86 -1.37 -4.69
C GLN A 158 -18.35 -1.65 -4.92
N ASP A 159 -17.48 -0.83 -4.35
CA ASP A 159 -16.12 -1.25 -4.01
C ASP A 159 -16.12 -1.86 -2.61
N THR A 160 -16.35 -3.15 -2.53
CA THR A 160 -16.48 -3.92 -1.27
C THR A 160 -15.19 -3.95 -0.43
N PHE A 161 -14.09 -3.33 -0.87
CA PHE A 161 -12.78 -3.43 -0.22
C PHE A 161 -12.03 -2.09 -0.10
N ARG A 162 -12.73 -0.97 -0.01
CA ARG A 162 -12.11 0.36 -0.01
C ARG A 162 -11.57 0.79 1.36
N ASN A 163 -12.08 0.20 2.43
CA ASN A 163 -11.69 0.55 3.80
C ASN A 163 -10.64 -0.46 4.32
N PRO A 164 -9.41 -0.02 4.69
CA PRO A 164 -8.38 -0.90 5.25
C PRO A 164 -8.84 -1.69 6.48
N GLU A 165 -9.68 -1.08 7.33
CA GLU A 165 -10.21 -1.71 8.53
C GLU A 165 -11.23 -2.80 8.22
N GLU A 166 -12.10 -2.59 7.22
CA GLU A 166 -13.06 -3.59 6.74
C GLU A 166 -12.34 -4.79 6.08
N ARG A 167 -11.26 -4.54 5.32
CA ARG A 167 -10.41 -5.61 4.78
C ARG A 167 -9.78 -6.46 5.89
N GLU A 168 -9.21 -5.83 6.90
CA GLU A 168 -8.64 -6.58 8.04
C GLU A 168 -9.72 -7.38 8.76
N ALA A 169 -10.91 -6.82 8.94
CA ALA A 169 -12.02 -7.53 9.59
C ALA A 169 -12.46 -8.76 8.78
N ILE A 170 -12.58 -8.64 7.46
CA ILE A 170 -12.95 -9.75 6.56
C ILE A 170 -11.85 -10.83 6.56
N ILE A 171 -10.60 -10.44 6.47
CA ILE A 171 -9.47 -11.37 6.52
C ILE A 171 -9.46 -12.12 7.85
N ARG A 172 -9.65 -11.44 8.98
CA ARG A 172 -9.75 -12.08 10.30
C ARG A 172 -10.93 -13.05 10.38
N ALA A 173 -12.12 -12.66 9.85
CA ALA A 173 -13.30 -13.51 9.84
C ALA A 173 -13.08 -14.79 9.02
N ILE A 174 -12.43 -14.71 7.84
CA ILE A 174 -12.08 -15.87 7.02
C ILE A 174 -11.14 -16.81 7.77
N TYR A 175 -10.13 -16.27 8.48
CA TYR A 175 -9.21 -17.11 9.26
C TYR A 175 -9.89 -17.75 10.47
N GLN A 176 -10.79 -17.06 11.13
CA GLN A 176 -11.54 -17.58 12.27
C GLN A 176 -12.46 -18.72 11.84
N LEU A 177 -13.21 -18.54 10.74
CA LEU A 177 -14.01 -19.59 10.13
C LEU A 177 -13.19 -20.83 9.74
N ARG A 178 -11.97 -20.65 9.25
CA ARG A 178 -11.08 -21.76 8.93
C ARG A 178 -10.65 -22.53 10.18
N GLN A 179 -10.25 -21.83 11.25
CA GLN A 179 -9.90 -22.49 12.51
C GLN A 179 -11.08 -23.27 13.06
N ASP A 180 -12.30 -22.71 12.98
CA ASP A 180 -13.51 -23.39 13.43
C ASP A 180 -13.81 -24.64 12.58
N VAL A 181 -13.61 -24.57 11.26
CA VAL A 181 -13.77 -25.73 10.35
C VAL A 181 -12.72 -26.80 10.62
N ASP A 182 -11.45 -26.41 10.85
CA ASP A 182 -10.38 -27.37 11.17
C ASP A 182 -10.58 -28.00 12.54
N TYR A 183 -11.09 -27.26 13.52
CA TYR A 183 -11.50 -27.79 14.83
C TYR A 183 -12.65 -28.82 14.67
N LEU A 184 -13.66 -28.49 13.88
CA LEU A 184 -14.80 -29.41 13.64
C LEU A 184 -14.37 -30.67 12.88
N LYS A 185 -13.40 -30.57 11.95
CA LYS A 185 -12.84 -31.76 11.26
C LYS A 185 -12.00 -32.66 12.14
N GLY A 186 -11.43 -32.12 13.23
CA GLY A 186 -10.65 -32.88 14.20
C GLY A 186 -11.49 -33.56 15.29
N VAL A 187 -12.79 -33.26 15.34
CA VAL A 187 -13.74 -33.81 16.33
C VAL A 187 -14.60 -34.94 15.72
N ILE A 188 -14.53 -35.17 14.40
CA ILE A 188 -15.13 -36.27 13.67
C ILE A 188 -14.04 -37.32 13.35
#